data_f8c7ee41a10da9d77f628a1edd24a445
#
_entry.id   f8c7ee41a10da9d77f628a1edd24a445
#
_cell.length_a   1.000
_cell.length_b   1.000
_cell.length_c   1.000
_cell.angle_alpha   90.00
_cell.angle_beta   90.00
_cell.angle_gamma   90.00
#
_symmetry.space_group_name_H-M   'P 1'
#
loop_
_entity.id
_entity.type
_entity.pdbx_description
1 polymer ?
#
loop_
_entity_poly.entity_id
_entity_poly.type
_entity_poly.pdbx_seq_one_letter_code
_entity_poly.pdbx_strand_id
1 'polypeptide(L)'
;TVAFAILGAFILSLTYVPMVSALFISKKIIHKPNISDRVMAKLEGWYESVLNKALKIRKALVGIALALFAIAVFLFMQMGGEFIPQLEEGDFAVETRMLLGTNLSTTTETITKISAELKKQYPEVKKVVSRIGSAEIPTDPMPIEGGDMIIVLKDKSEWTNASSFPELAEKMSKTIQDVAPGVSTGFQYPVQMRFNELMTGAKQDVVCKIYGEDLDKLAEYSDKLGVISRTVSGTADLYVEKVTGMPQIVIDYNWAEMA
;
A
#
# COMPACT_ATOMS: atom_id res chain seq x y z
N THR A 1 -25.86 -12.14 3.42
CA THR A 1 -26.75 -11.97 2.25
C THR A 1 -26.14 -12.58 1.00
N VAL A 2 -24.89 -12.24 0.59
CA VAL A 2 -24.25 -12.76 -0.63
C VAL A 2 -24.17 -14.30 -0.63
N ALA A 3 -23.75 -14.93 0.46
CA ALA A 3 -23.67 -16.40 0.56
C ALA A 3 -25.02 -17.09 0.36
N PHE A 4 -26.10 -16.55 0.90
CA PHE A 4 -27.45 -17.07 0.70
C PHE A 4 -27.94 -16.88 -0.74
N ALA A 5 -27.60 -15.79 -1.38
CA ALA A 5 -27.93 -15.56 -2.79
C ALA A 5 -27.23 -16.57 -3.71
N ILE A 6 -25.94 -16.84 -3.47
CA ILE A 6 -25.16 -17.83 -4.22
C ILE A 6 -25.73 -19.24 -3.98
N LEU A 7 -26.04 -19.60 -2.74
CA LEU A 7 -26.66 -20.89 -2.41
C LEU A 7 -28.00 -21.06 -3.09
N GLY A 8 -28.86 -20.04 -3.07
CA GLY A 8 -30.15 -20.04 -3.74
C GLY A 8 -30.01 -20.21 -5.26
N ALA A 9 -29.09 -19.45 -5.88
CA ALA A 9 -28.80 -19.57 -7.31
C ALA A 9 -28.28 -20.98 -7.68
N PHE A 10 -27.44 -21.57 -6.85
CA PHE A 10 -26.91 -22.92 -7.02
C PHE A 10 -28.04 -23.97 -7.01
N ILE A 11 -28.91 -23.93 -5.98
CA ILE A 11 -30.06 -24.86 -5.86
C ILE A 11 -31.02 -24.72 -7.05
N LEU A 12 -31.33 -23.46 -7.43
CA LEU A 12 -32.20 -23.20 -8.59
C LEU A 12 -31.58 -23.67 -9.90
N SER A 13 -30.28 -23.50 -10.08
CA SER A 13 -29.55 -23.98 -11.25
C SER A 13 -29.61 -25.49 -11.40
N LEU A 14 -29.52 -26.23 -10.30
CA LEU A 14 -29.56 -27.69 -10.31
C LEU A 14 -30.97 -28.27 -10.39
N THR A 15 -32.00 -27.55 -9.96
CA THR A 15 -33.38 -28.04 -9.90
C THR A 15 -34.27 -27.42 -10.91
N TYR A 16 -34.40 -26.10 -10.93
CA TYR A 16 -35.34 -25.36 -11.75
C TYR A 16 -34.96 -25.38 -13.23
N VAL A 17 -33.68 -25.13 -13.56
CA VAL A 17 -33.23 -25.09 -14.95
C VAL A 17 -33.43 -26.42 -15.71
N PRO A 18 -33.04 -27.59 -15.16
CA PRO A 18 -33.31 -28.87 -15.81
C PRO A 18 -34.78 -29.17 -15.95
N MET A 19 -35.61 -28.85 -14.92
CA MET A 19 -37.03 -29.04 -14.95
C MET A 19 -37.73 -28.24 -16.05
N VAL A 20 -37.42 -26.95 -16.13
CA VAL A 20 -37.94 -26.05 -17.15
C VAL A 20 -37.47 -26.47 -18.54
N SER A 21 -36.22 -26.84 -18.69
CA SER A 21 -35.68 -27.37 -19.95
C SER A 21 -36.44 -28.63 -20.41
N ALA A 22 -36.71 -29.55 -19.47
CA ALA A 22 -37.46 -30.75 -19.81
C ALA A 22 -38.92 -30.50 -20.24
N LEU A 23 -39.54 -29.42 -19.71
CA LEU A 23 -40.92 -29.03 -20.05
C LEU A 23 -41.03 -28.32 -21.41
N PHE A 24 -40.07 -27.44 -21.72
CA PHE A 24 -40.15 -26.56 -22.89
C PHE A 24 -39.39 -27.06 -24.13
N ILE A 25 -38.39 -27.95 -23.94
CA ILE A 25 -37.65 -28.51 -25.08
C ILE A 25 -38.47 -29.65 -25.70
N SER A 26 -38.65 -29.55 -27.01
CA SER A 26 -39.38 -30.57 -27.80
C SER A 26 -38.70 -31.95 -27.69
N LYS A 27 -39.48 -33.00 -27.39
CA LYS A 27 -39.00 -34.39 -27.34
C LYS A 27 -38.58 -34.98 -28.69
N LYS A 28 -38.95 -34.31 -29.80
CA LYS A 28 -38.52 -34.71 -31.14
C LYS A 28 -37.30 -33.91 -31.57
N ILE A 29 -36.12 -34.36 -31.19
CA ILE A 29 -34.87 -33.82 -31.66
C ILE A 29 -34.46 -34.60 -32.91
N ILE A 30 -34.57 -34.00 -34.10
CA ILE A 30 -34.01 -34.56 -35.33
C ILE A 30 -32.52 -34.20 -35.29
N HIS A 31 -31.69 -35.16 -34.87
CA HIS A 31 -30.25 -35.00 -34.84
C HIS A 31 -29.71 -35.03 -36.28
N LYS A 32 -29.44 -33.88 -36.87
CA LYS A 32 -28.54 -33.77 -38.02
C LYS A 32 -27.16 -33.50 -37.51
N PRO A 33 -26.16 -34.40 -37.77
CA PRO A 33 -24.80 -34.21 -37.27
C PRO A 33 -24.24 -32.90 -37.81
N ASN A 34 -23.92 -31.99 -36.88
CA ASN A 34 -23.35 -30.67 -37.17
C ASN A 34 -21.83 -30.71 -36.94
N ILE A 35 -21.12 -29.66 -37.35
CA ILE A 35 -19.68 -29.49 -37.09
C ILE A 35 -19.42 -29.57 -35.60
N SER A 36 -20.31 -29.02 -34.78
CA SER A 36 -20.27 -29.08 -33.32
C SER A 36 -20.22 -30.52 -32.78
N ASP A 37 -21.03 -31.43 -33.34
CA ASP A 37 -21.11 -32.82 -32.92
C ASP A 37 -19.80 -33.56 -33.21
N ARG A 38 -19.16 -33.24 -34.37
CA ARG A 38 -17.84 -33.80 -34.72
C ARG A 38 -16.72 -33.33 -33.78
N VAL A 39 -16.74 -32.05 -33.39
CA VAL A 39 -15.78 -31.49 -32.45
C VAL A 39 -16.02 -32.10 -31.06
N MET A 40 -17.28 -32.21 -30.64
CA MET A 40 -17.62 -32.84 -29.36
C MET A 40 -17.22 -34.32 -29.31
N ALA A 41 -17.51 -35.11 -30.32
CA ALA A 41 -17.11 -36.52 -30.39
C ALA A 41 -15.56 -36.69 -30.33
N LYS A 42 -14.82 -35.76 -30.92
CA LYS A 42 -13.35 -35.75 -30.82
C LYS A 42 -12.83 -35.41 -29.41
N LEU A 43 -13.48 -34.43 -28.76
CA LEU A 43 -13.18 -34.04 -27.39
C LEU A 43 -13.56 -35.17 -26.40
N GLU A 44 -14.72 -35.82 -26.59
CA GLU A 44 -15.13 -36.96 -25.76
C GLU A 44 -14.15 -38.11 -25.85
N GLY A 45 -13.72 -38.49 -27.08
CA GLY A 45 -12.74 -39.56 -27.27
C GLY A 45 -11.38 -39.25 -26.65
N TRP A 46 -10.95 -38.00 -26.74
CA TRP A 46 -9.71 -37.56 -26.07
C TRP A 46 -9.89 -37.57 -24.54
N TYR A 47 -10.98 -37.02 -24.05
CA TYR A 47 -11.30 -37.02 -22.61
C TYR A 47 -11.41 -38.44 -22.03
N GLU A 48 -12.10 -39.35 -22.69
CA GLU A 48 -12.21 -40.75 -22.29
C GLU A 48 -10.85 -41.42 -22.18
N SER A 49 -9.99 -41.19 -23.17
CA SER A 49 -8.61 -41.72 -23.17
C SER A 49 -7.78 -41.21 -21.98
N VAL A 50 -7.85 -39.88 -21.69
CA VAL A 50 -7.15 -39.25 -20.58
C VAL A 50 -7.74 -39.72 -19.25
N LEU A 51 -9.05 -39.78 -19.12
CA LEU A 51 -9.75 -40.23 -17.93
C LEU A 51 -9.40 -41.68 -17.58
N ASN A 52 -9.43 -42.57 -18.58
CA ASN A 52 -9.07 -43.97 -18.39
C ASN A 52 -7.60 -44.15 -17.94
N LYS A 53 -6.68 -43.33 -18.45
CA LYS A 53 -5.28 -43.31 -17.98
C LYS A 53 -5.20 -42.81 -16.54
N ALA A 54 -5.88 -41.69 -16.22
CA ALA A 54 -5.92 -41.10 -14.89
C ALA A 54 -6.49 -42.08 -13.85
N LEU A 55 -7.55 -42.78 -14.18
CA LEU A 55 -8.16 -43.81 -13.30
C LEU A 55 -7.22 -45.01 -13.06
N LYS A 56 -6.41 -45.39 -14.03
CA LYS A 56 -5.38 -46.46 -13.84
C LYS A 56 -4.31 -46.02 -12.85
N ILE A 57 -3.93 -44.74 -12.84
CA ILE A 57 -2.88 -44.20 -11.93
C ILE A 57 -3.46 -43.44 -10.77
N ARG A 58 -4.74 -43.68 -10.40
CA ARG A 58 -5.50 -42.92 -9.39
C ARG A 58 -4.76 -42.71 -8.07
N LYS A 59 -4.02 -43.75 -7.58
CA LYS A 59 -3.25 -43.62 -6.34
C LYS A 59 -2.08 -42.63 -6.48
N ALA A 60 -1.38 -42.65 -7.61
CA ALA A 60 -0.31 -41.72 -7.88
C ALA A 60 -0.86 -40.29 -8.06
N LEU A 61 -2.02 -40.13 -8.72
CA LEU A 61 -2.65 -38.82 -8.93
C LEU A 61 -3.09 -38.19 -7.61
N VAL A 62 -3.69 -38.98 -6.71
CA VAL A 62 -4.04 -38.52 -5.36
C VAL A 62 -2.78 -38.19 -4.55
N GLY A 63 -1.74 -39.00 -4.65
CA GLY A 63 -0.45 -38.73 -3.99
C GLY A 63 0.18 -37.43 -4.45
N ILE A 64 0.19 -37.16 -5.77
CA ILE A 64 0.68 -35.89 -6.34
C ILE A 64 -0.17 -34.71 -5.87
N ALA A 65 -1.49 -34.84 -5.88
CA ALA A 65 -2.39 -33.78 -5.42
C ALA A 65 -2.16 -33.44 -3.93
N LEU A 66 -2.02 -34.47 -3.08
CA LEU A 66 -1.70 -34.28 -1.67
C LEU A 66 -0.32 -33.66 -1.44
N ALA A 67 0.68 -34.07 -2.23
CA ALA A 67 2.02 -33.47 -2.16
C ALA A 67 2.01 -32.00 -2.58
N LEU A 68 1.33 -31.65 -3.68
CA LEU A 68 1.17 -30.26 -4.12
C LEU A 68 0.39 -29.44 -3.07
N PHE A 69 -0.65 -30.00 -2.47
CA PHE A 69 -1.38 -29.35 -1.41
C PHE A 69 -0.51 -29.10 -0.18
N ALA A 70 0.29 -30.08 0.24
CA ALA A 70 1.23 -29.93 1.36
C ALA A 70 2.29 -28.85 1.08
N ILE A 71 2.82 -28.81 -0.15
CA ILE A 71 3.75 -27.76 -0.58
C ILE A 71 3.06 -26.40 -0.55
N ALA A 72 1.83 -26.28 -1.04
CA ALA A 72 1.08 -25.03 -1.02
C ALA A 72 0.83 -24.54 0.41
N VAL A 73 0.44 -25.43 1.32
CA VAL A 73 0.27 -25.12 2.75
C VAL A 73 1.59 -24.68 3.38
N PHE A 74 2.69 -25.40 3.08
CA PHE A 74 4.00 -25.02 3.58
C PHE A 74 4.43 -23.62 3.09
N LEU A 75 4.27 -23.33 1.81
CA LEU A 75 4.54 -21.98 1.26
C LEU A 75 3.64 -20.92 1.89
N PHE A 76 2.35 -21.22 2.06
CA PHE A 76 1.41 -20.32 2.70
C PHE A 76 1.81 -19.97 4.14
N MET A 77 2.30 -20.95 4.91
CA MET A 77 2.79 -20.72 6.28
C MET A 77 4.08 -19.90 6.34
N GLN A 78 4.84 -19.84 5.23
CA GLN A 78 6.04 -19.01 5.11
C GLN A 78 5.74 -17.60 4.63
N MET A 79 4.55 -17.37 4.07
CA MET A 79 4.13 -16.05 3.63
C MET A 79 3.77 -15.20 4.84
N GLY A 80 4.37 -14.02 4.94
CA GLY A 80 3.95 -13.01 5.92
C GLY A 80 2.52 -12.54 5.65
N GLY A 81 1.81 -12.14 6.70
CA GLY A 81 0.51 -11.47 6.55
C GLY A 81 0.69 -9.96 6.42
N GLU A 82 0.22 -9.36 5.36
CA GLU A 82 0.05 -7.91 5.27
C GLU A 82 -1.36 -7.57 5.76
N PHE A 83 -1.45 -6.59 6.67
CA PHE A 83 -2.75 -6.14 7.17
C PHE A 83 -3.53 -5.39 6.10
N ILE A 84 -2.83 -4.62 5.28
CA ILE A 84 -3.39 -3.90 4.14
C ILE A 84 -2.42 -4.07 2.97
N PRO A 85 -2.87 -4.64 1.84
CA PRO A 85 -2.02 -4.71 0.67
C PRO A 85 -1.70 -3.29 0.16
N GLN A 86 -0.45 -3.04 -0.15
CA GLN A 86 -0.02 -1.78 -0.75
C GLN A 86 -0.67 -1.63 -2.12
N LEU A 87 -1.46 -0.57 -2.28
CA LEU A 87 -2.07 -0.21 -3.55
C LEU A 87 -1.15 0.77 -4.27
N GLU A 88 -0.48 0.32 -5.32
CA GLU A 88 0.27 1.22 -6.22
C GLU A 88 -0.72 2.12 -6.97
N GLU A 89 -0.78 3.41 -6.61
CA GLU A 89 -1.74 4.37 -7.17
C GLU A 89 -1.14 5.21 -8.31
N GLY A 90 0.13 4.98 -8.62
CA GLY A 90 0.82 5.69 -9.68
C GLY A 90 1.49 6.99 -9.24
N ASP A 91 1.25 7.49 -8.03
CA ASP A 91 1.81 8.73 -7.49
C ASP A 91 2.49 8.49 -6.13
N PHE A 92 3.38 9.40 -5.71
CA PHE A 92 3.93 9.40 -4.36
C PHE A 92 3.35 10.51 -3.51
N ALA A 93 3.09 10.19 -2.24
CA ALA A 93 2.96 11.14 -1.15
C ALA A 93 4.24 11.09 -0.31
N VAL A 94 4.93 12.22 -0.22
CA VAL A 94 6.20 12.31 0.48
C VAL A 94 6.04 13.28 1.63
N GLU A 95 6.15 12.75 2.85
CA GLU A 95 6.27 13.59 4.03
C GLU A 95 7.71 14.09 4.15
N THR A 96 7.87 15.38 4.34
CA THR A 96 9.18 15.99 4.58
C THR A 96 9.20 16.66 5.95
N ARG A 97 10.25 16.42 6.73
CA ARG A 97 10.47 17.03 8.03
C ARG A 97 11.85 17.68 8.07
N MET A 98 11.87 18.98 8.34
CA MET A 98 13.08 19.74 8.61
C MET A 98 13.50 19.56 10.09
N LEU A 99 14.65 20.08 10.43
CA LEU A 99 15.08 20.16 11.83
C LEU A 99 14.10 21.02 12.64
N LEU A 100 13.85 20.60 13.86
CA LEU A 100 12.96 21.30 14.78
C LEU A 100 13.41 22.75 14.97
N GLY A 101 12.45 23.69 14.89
CA GLY A 101 12.74 25.13 14.99
C GLY A 101 13.11 25.79 13.67
N THR A 102 13.07 25.09 12.53
CA THR A 102 13.21 25.69 11.21
C THR A 102 12.03 26.61 10.93
N ASN A 103 12.31 27.83 10.48
CA ASN A 103 11.27 28.80 10.16
C ASN A 103 10.58 28.47 8.83
N LEU A 104 9.36 29.00 8.65
CA LEU A 104 8.53 28.73 7.49
C LEU A 104 9.20 29.15 6.16
N SER A 105 9.93 30.27 6.14
CA SER A 105 10.63 30.73 4.94
C SER A 105 11.67 29.74 4.47
N THR A 106 12.51 29.26 5.39
CA THR A 106 13.54 28.24 5.10
C THR A 106 12.89 26.91 4.68
N THR A 107 11.81 26.50 5.34
CA THR A 107 11.06 25.30 4.95
C THR A 107 10.54 25.43 3.52
N THR A 108 9.91 26.55 3.19
CA THR A 108 9.37 26.81 1.85
C THR A 108 10.46 26.82 0.78
N GLU A 109 11.57 27.49 1.05
CA GLU A 109 12.71 27.54 0.12
C GLU A 109 13.31 26.16 -0.12
N THR A 110 13.51 25.38 0.95
CA THR A 110 14.07 24.04 0.88
C THR A 110 13.15 23.08 0.09
N ILE A 111 11.85 23.06 0.39
CA ILE A 111 10.90 22.21 -0.33
C ILE A 111 10.76 22.63 -1.79
N THR A 112 10.82 23.93 -2.08
CA THR A 112 10.81 24.42 -3.46
C THR A 112 12.05 23.97 -4.23
N LYS A 113 13.22 24.02 -3.60
CA LYS A 113 14.49 23.53 -4.17
C LYS A 113 14.45 22.04 -4.43
N ILE A 114 13.96 21.24 -3.48
CA ILE A 114 13.76 19.80 -3.62
C ILE A 114 12.83 19.51 -4.81
N SER A 115 11.67 20.17 -4.86
CA SER A 115 10.68 19.99 -5.92
C SER A 115 11.24 20.31 -7.31
N ALA A 116 12.04 21.36 -7.43
CA ALA A 116 12.69 21.75 -8.67
C ALA A 116 13.74 20.71 -9.11
N GLU A 117 14.54 20.21 -8.18
CA GLU A 117 15.59 19.23 -8.50
C GLU A 117 14.99 17.86 -8.84
N LEU A 118 13.96 17.38 -8.13
CA LEU A 118 13.25 16.15 -8.48
C LEU A 118 12.65 16.24 -9.89
N LYS A 119 12.03 17.34 -10.24
CA LYS A 119 11.47 17.55 -11.58
C LYS A 119 12.52 17.59 -12.67
N LYS A 120 13.73 18.07 -12.36
CA LYS A 120 14.85 18.18 -13.30
C LYS A 120 15.55 16.84 -13.53
N GLN A 121 15.77 16.06 -12.45
CA GLN A 121 16.53 14.81 -12.53
C GLN A 121 15.68 13.61 -12.95
N TYR A 122 14.37 13.64 -12.66
CA TYR A 122 13.48 12.51 -12.91
C TYR A 122 12.43 12.82 -13.98
N PRO A 123 12.64 12.36 -15.24
CA PRO A 123 11.68 12.56 -16.33
C PRO A 123 10.34 11.87 -16.08
N GLU A 124 10.28 10.92 -15.14
CA GLU A 124 9.09 10.26 -14.64
C GLU A 124 8.14 11.23 -13.92
N VAL A 125 8.67 12.31 -13.35
CA VAL A 125 7.89 13.30 -12.60
C VAL A 125 7.14 14.22 -13.56
N LYS A 126 5.82 14.15 -13.53
CA LYS A 126 4.92 15.04 -14.29
C LYS A 126 4.77 16.39 -13.60
N LYS A 127 4.51 16.38 -12.29
CA LYS A 127 4.44 17.58 -11.45
C LYS A 127 4.66 17.24 -9.98
N VAL A 128 5.08 18.23 -9.21
CA VAL A 128 5.18 18.17 -7.75
C VAL A 128 4.25 19.26 -7.19
N VAL A 129 3.43 18.89 -6.22
CA VAL A 129 2.55 19.79 -5.48
C VAL A 129 2.91 19.68 -4.02
N SER A 130 3.34 20.78 -3.42
CA SER A 130 3.77 20.80 -2.01
C SER A 130 2.81 21.63 -1.17
N ARG A 131 2.46 21.10 0.00
CA ARG A 131 1.72 21.78 1.05
C ARG A 131 2.67 21.99 2.23
N ILE A 132 2.82 23.22 2.69
CA ILE A 132 3.79 23.59 3.72
C ILE A 132 3.08 24.39 4.80
N GLY A 133 3.31 24.00 6.06
CA GLY A 133 2.70 24.65 7.21
C GLY A 133 1.18 24.51 7.30
N SER A 134 0.57 25.21 8.24
CA SER A 134 -0.87 25.18 8.48
C SER A 134 -1.60 26.22 7.63
N ALA A 135 -2.80 25.86 7.16
CA ALA A 135 -3.71 26.82 6.53
C ALA A 135 -4.26 27.82 7.55
N GLU A 136 -4.82 28.93 7.06
CA GLU A 136 -5.50 29.96 7.90
C GLU A 136 -6.63 29.35 8.75
N ILE A 137 -7.35 28.35 8.20
CA ILE A 137 -8.26 27.49 8.96
C ILE A 137 -7.62 26.11 9.04
N PRO A 138 -7.06 25.72 10.21
CA PRO A 138 -6.29 24.47 10.33
C PRO A 138 -7.23 23.26 10.38
N THR A 139 -7.62 22.77 9.21
CA THR A 139 -8.31 21.47 9.09
C THR A 139 -7.37 20.28 9.29
N ASP A 140 -6.07 20.52 9.15
CA ASP A 140 -5.00 19.53 9.29
C ASP A 140 -3.77 20.29 9.81
N PRO A 141 -3.56 20.33 11.14
CA PRO A 141 -2.47 21.07 11.75
C PRO A 141 -1.12 20.41 11.40
N MET A 142 -0.33 21.14 10.61
CA MET A 142 1.03 20.73 10.23
C MET A 142 2.03 21.69 10.88
N PRO A 143 3.13 21.18 11.46
CA PRO A 143 4.17 22.06 11.99
C PRO A 143 4.85 22.83 10.86
N ILE A 144 5.37 24.02 11.18
CA ILE A 144 6.00 24.94 10.20
C ILE A 144 7.27 24.34 9.54
N GLU A 145 7.93 23.41 10.21
CA GLU A 145 9.07 22.65 9.72
C GLU A 145 8.69 21.42 8.90
N GLY A 146 7.39 21.15 8.75
CA GLY A 146 6.86 20.02 7.98
C GLY A 146 6.31 20.44 6.63
N GLY A 147 6.31 19.50 5.70
CA GLY A 147 5.67 19.63 4.41
C GLY A 147 5.27 18.28 3.81
N ASP A 148 4.14 18.28 3.12
CA ASP A 148 3.70 17.14 2.32
C ASP A 148 3.86 17.46 0.85
N MET A 149 4.55 16.59 0.11
CA MET A 149 4.69 16.70 -1.34
C MET A 149 3.94 15.56 -2.01
N ILE A 150 3.07 15.89 -2.95
CA ILE A 150 2.48 14.91 -3.87
C ILE A 150 3.26 14.98 -5.17
N ILE A 151 3.94 13.88 -5.50
CA ILE A 151 4.72 13.74 -6.72
C ILE A 151 3.88 12.93 -7.71
N VAL A 152 3.31 13.62 -8.68
CA VAL A 152 2.52 12.99 -9.74
C VAL A 152 3.49 12.44 -10.78
N LEU A 153 3.42 11.14 -11.03
CA LEU A 153 4.26 10.44 -11.96
C LEU A 153 3.58 10.24 -13.33
N LYS A 154 4.36 9.90 -14.32
CA LYS A 154 3.90 9.41 -15.61
C LYS A 154 3.61 7.93 -15.55
N ASP A 155 2.96 7.40 -16.57
CA ASP A 155 2.71 5.98 -16.69
C ASP A 155 4.02 5.18 -16.61
N LYS A 156 3.99 4.04 -15.91
CA LYS A 156 5.16 3.18 -15.65
C LYS A 156 5.88 2.75 -16.94
N SER A 157 5.16 2.70 -18.06
CA SER A 157 5.72 2.41 -19.39
C SER A 157 6.66 3.49 -19.94
N GLU A 158 6.58 4.72 -19.41
CA GLU A 158 7.42 5.86 -19.81
C GLU A 158 8.64 6.04 -18.87
N TRP A 159 8.82 5.17 -17.89
CA TRP A 159 9.90 5.30 -16.92
C TRP A 159 11.23 4.85 -17.52
N THR A 160 12.28 5.59 -17.22
CA THR A 160 13.65 5.35 -17.70
C THR A 160 14.65 5.14 -16.58
N ASN A 161 14.42 5.75 -15.40
CA ASN A 161 15.38 5.72 -14.29
C ASN A 161 15.14 4.59 -13.32
N ALA A 162 13.93 4.00 -13.28
CA ALA A 162 13.58 2.94 -12.36
C ALA A 162 12.59 1.96 -12.97
N SER A 163 12.62 0.70 -12.53
CA SER A 163 11.71 -0.35 -12.96
C SER A 163 10.52 -0.54 -12.01
N SER A 164 10.64 -0.04 -10.76
CA SER A 164 9.64 -0.19 -9.71
C SER A 164 9.50 1.07 -8.87
N PHE A 165 8.35 1.23 -8.20
CA PHE A 165 8.11 2.34 -7.28
C PHE A 165 9.11 2.39 -6.12
N PRO A 166 9.43 1.28 -5.42
CA PRO A 166 10.43 1.31 -4.36
C PRO A 166 11.81 1.78 -4.84
N GLU A 167 12.25 1.33 -6.03
CA GLU A 167 13.53 1.74 -6.61
C GLU A 167 13.54 3.25 -6.91
N LEU A 168 12.43 3.78 -7.45
CA LEU A 168 12.30 5.20 -7.74
C LEU A 168 12.28 6.03 -6.45
N ALA A 169 11.56 5.56 -5.42
CA ALA A 169 11.50 6.20 -4.11
C ALA A 169 12.88 6.27 -3.45
N GLU A 170 13.66 5.19 -3.48
CA GLU A 170 15.02 5.15 -2.94
C GLU A 170 15.95 6.14 -3.63
N LYS A 171 15.92 6.19 -4.97
CA LYS A 171 16.71 7.14 -5.75
C LYS A 171 16.32 8.60 -5.46
N MET A 172 15.03 8.89 -5.39
CA MET A 172 14.51 10.21 -5.04
C MET A 172 14.87 10.61 -3.61
N SER A 173 14.76 9.70 -2.64
CA SER A 173 15.14 9.92 -1.25
C SER A 173 16.60 10.31 -1.13
N LYS A 174 17.49 9.60 -1.85
CA LYS A 174 18.92 9.95 -1.91
C LYS A 174 19.16 11.32 -2.51
N THR A 175 18.48 11.65 -3.61
CA THR A 175 18.58 13.00 -4.22
C THR A 175 18.13 14.08 -3.25
N ILE A 176 17.06 13.85 -2.49
CA ILE A 176 16.60 14.82 -1.49
C ILE A 176 17.65 15.02 -0.40
N GLN A 177 18.26 13.95 0.08
CA GLN A 177 19.32 14.03 1.10
C GLN A 177 20.56 14.78 0.58
N ASP A 178 20.91 14.61 -0.69
CA ASP A 178 22.02 15.34 -1.32
C ASP A 178 21.71 16.84 -1.48
N VAL A 179 20.48 17.19 -1.82
CA VAL A 179 20.03 18.57 -2.06
C VAL A 179 19.77 19.34 -0.76
N ALA A 180 19.26 18.64 0.25
CA ALA A 180 18.86 19.19 1.55
C ALA A 180 19.26 18.24 2.69
N PRO A 181 20.56 18.23 3.08
CA PRO A 181 21.05 17.40 4.17
C PRO A 181 20.31 17.70 5.49
N GLY A 182 19.89 16.66 6.19
CA GLY A 182 19.16 16.77 7.45
C GLY A 182 17.63 16.82 7.32
N VAL A 183 17.09 16.81 6.11
CA VAL A 183 15.64 16.61 5.88
C VAL A 183 15.32 15.13 5.98
N SER A 184 14.36 14.78 6.82
CA SER A 184 13.79 13.44 6.87
C SER A 184 12.67 13.34 5.84
N THR A 185 12.62 12.23 5.10
CA THR A 185 11.58 11.95 4.11
C THR A 185 10.96 10.59 4.34
N GLY A 186 9.65 10.48 4.10
CA GLY A 186 8.94 9.21 4.07
C GLY A 186 8.12 9.12 2.79
N PHE A 187 8.43 8.12 1.94
CA PHE A 187 7.72 7.88 0.68
C PHE A 187 6.59 6.88 0.90
N GLN A 188 5.39 7.24 0.47
CA GLN A 188 4.20 6.40 0.56
C GLN A 188 3.28 6.65 -0.64
N TYR A 189 2.23 5.83 -0.74
CA TYR A 189 1.14 6.09 -1.68
C TYR A 189 0.08 7.01 -1.04
N PRO A 190 -0.55 7.92 -1.80
CA PRO A 190 -1.44 8.94 -1.25
C PRO A 190 -2.61 8.39 -0.42
N VAL A 191 -3.30 7.36 -0.89
CA VAL A 191 -4.43 6.75 -0.16
C VAL A 191 -3.94 5.96 1.05
N GLN A 192 -2.82 5.24 0.91
CA GLN A 192 -2.21 4.51 2.01
C GLN A 192 -1.80 5.46 3.15
N MET A 193 -1.13 6.57 2.82
CA MET A 193 -0.75 7.59 3.81
C MET A 193 -1.98 8.13 4.55
N ARG A 194 -3.07 8.42 3.84
CA ARG A 194 -4.31 8.91 4.45
C ARG A 194 -5.00 7.85 5.29
N PHE A 195 -4.98 6.60 4.85
CA PHE A 195 -5.52 5.49 5.62
C PHE A 195 -4.74 5.26 6.92
N ASN A 196 -3.41 5.26 6.87
CA ASN A 196 -2.54 5.13 8.04
C ASN A 196 -2.82 6.25 9.06
N GLU A 197 -2.92 7.48 8.59
CA GLU A 197 -3.24 8.65 9.40
C GLU A 197 -4.58 8.50 10.13
N LEU A 198 -5.61 8.03 9.44
CA LEU A 198 -6.94 7.82 10.03
C LEU A 198 -6.97 6.67 11.04
N MET A 199 -6.19 5.61 10.80
CA MET A 199 -6.18 4.42 11.66
C MET A 199 -5.26 4.57 12.87
N THR A 200 -4.10 5.16 12.70
CA THR A 200 -3.05 5.20 13.72
C THR A 200 -2.76 6.60 14.25
N GLY A 201 -3.24 7.64 13.56
CA GLY A 201 -2.90 9.04 13.82
C GLY A 201 -1.50 9.43 13.36
N ALA A 202 -0.84 8.57 12.56
CA ALA A 202 0.45 8.84 11.94
C ALA A 202 0.45 8.36 10.50
N LYS A 203 1.29 8.97 9.67
CA LYS A 203 1.31 8.70 8.22
C LYS A 203 2.11 7.43 7.87
N GLN A 204 3.03 7.02 8.72
CA GLN A 204 3.95 5.90 8.51
C GLN A 204 3.25 4.54 8.63
N ASP A 205 3.79 3.53 7.95
CA ASP A 205 3.26 2.15 7.99
C ASP A 205 3.44 1.48 9.35
N VAL A 206 4.55 1.80 10.04
CA VAL A 206 4.86 1.29 11.36
C VAL A 206 5.04 2.44 12.33
N VAL A 207 4.28 2.43 13.42
CA VAL A 207 4.32 3.46 14.44
C VAL A 207 4.51 2.84 15.81
N CYS A 208 5.58 3.24 16.50
CA CYS A 208 5.85 2.86 17.89
C CYS A 208 5.49 4.04 18.80
N LYS A 209 4.48 3.92 19.63
CA LYS A 209 4.04 4.96 20.57
C LYS A 209 4.51 4.63 21.98
N ILE A 210 5.21 5.59 22.61
CA ILE A 210 5.64 5.51 24.01
C ILE A 210 4.77 6.46 24.82
N TYR A 211 4.21 5.97 25.91
CA TYR A 211 3.33 6.75 26.79
C TYR A 211 3.96 6.93 28.15
N GLY A 212 3.82 8.12 28.74
CA GLY A 212 4.32 8.45 30.08
C GLY A 212 3.97 9.90 30.42
N GLU A 213 4.18 10.27 31.69
CA GLU A 213 3.92 11.63 32.19
C GLU A 213 5.18 12.52 32.14
N ASP A 214 6.37 11.89 32.15
CA ASP A 214 7.66 12.57 32.21
C ASP A 214 8.24 12.72 30.80
N LEU A 215 8.29 13.95 30.29
CA LEU A 215 8.77 14.25 28.93
C LEU A 215 10.24 13.91 28.72
N ASP A 216 11.09 14.06 29.74
CA ASP A 216 12.52 13.77 29.63
C ASP A 216 12.74 12.25 29.48
N LYS A 217 12.01 11.44 30.26
CA LYS A 217 12.02 9.98 30.10
C LYS A 217 11.45 9.52 28.76
N LEU A 218 10.38 10.18 28.29
CA LEU A 218 9.83 9.88 26.95
C LEU A 218 10.86 10.15 25.86
N ALA A 219 11.57 11.28 25.92
CA ALA A 219 12.65 11.60 25.00
C ALA A 219 13.79 10.55 25.05
N GLU A 220 14.23 10.17 26.26
CA GLU A 220 15.27 9.15 26.46
C GLU A 220 14.86 7.80 25.86
N TYR A 221 13.64 7.33 26.13
CA TYR A 221 13.16 6.05 25.63
C TYR A 221 12.91 6.07 24.13
N SER A 222 12.42 7.17 23.56
CA SER A 222 12.23 7.29 22.11
C SER A 222 13.56 7.29 21.37
N ASP A 223 14.59 7.95 21.89
CA ASP A 223 15.94 7.91 21.31
C ASP A 223 16.54 6.49 21.39
N LYS A 224 16.40 5.80 22.54
CA LYS A 224 16.84 4.39 22.68
C LYS A 224 16.12 3.48 21.70
N LEU A 225 14.80 3.61 21.56
CA LEU A 225 14.02 2.84 20.62
C LEU A 225 14.46 3.13 19.17
N GLY A 226 14.72 4.39 18.84
CA GLY A 226 15.22 4.79 17.53
C GLY A 226 16.58 4.15 17.20
N VAL A 227 17.50 4.07 18.18
CA VAL A 227 18.79 3.38 17.99
C VAL A 227 18.58 1.88 17.73
N ILE A 228 17.71 1.22 18.48
CA ILE A 228 17.39 -0.20 18.30
C ILE A 228 16.73 -0.42 16.93
N SER A 229 15.76 0.39 16.57
CA SER A 229 15.04 0.26 15.31
C SER A 229 15.96 0.34 14.08
N ARG A 230 17.00 1.18 14.12
CA ARG A 230 18.02 1.26 13.06
C ARG A 230 18.79 -0.04 12.85
N THR A 231 18.86 -0.90 13.84
CA THR A 231 19.56 -2.20 13.75
C THR A 231 18.68 -3.30 13.15
N VAL A 232 17.38 -3.07 13.02
CA VAL A 232 16.43 -4.04 12.47
C VAL A 232 16.53 -4.04 10.95
N SER A 233 16.75 -5.20 10.36
CA SER A 233 16.79 -5.34 8.91
C SER A 233 15.41 -5.01 8.30
N GLY A 234 15.41 -4.18 7.25
CA GLY A 234 14.20 -3.72 6.59
C GLY A 234 13.64 -2.39 7.11
N THR A 235 14.26 -1.80 8.16
CA THR A 235 13.89 -0.44 8.60
C THR A 235 14.40 0.58 7.58
N ALA A 236 13.47 1.34 7.02
CA ALA A 236 13.75 2.48 6.13
C ALA A 236 13.03 3.71 6.68
N ASP A 237 13.52 4.90 6.32
CA ASP A 237 12.89 6.21 6.60
C ASP A 237 12.48 6.41 8.07
N LEU A 238 13.35 5.97 9.01
CA LEU A 238 13.07 6.08 10.44
C LEU A 238 13.06 7.55 10.89
N TYR A 239 11.93 7.98 11.42
CA TYR A 239 11.78 9.27 12.08
C TYR A 239 11.50 9.08 13.58
N VAL A 240 12.28 9.76 14.43
CA VAL A 240 12.08 9.80 15.88
C VAL A 240 11.58 11.19 16.23
N GLU A 241 10.35 11.29 16.72
CA GLU A 241 9.75 12.57 17.09
C GLU A 241 10.42 13.14 18.34
N LYS A 242 10.79 14.41 18.26
CA LYS A 242 11.41 15.14 19.39
C LYS A 242 10.33 15.85 20.18
N VAL A 243 10.18 15.47 21.44
CA VAL A 243 9.19 16.05 22.37
C VAL A 243 9.76 17.14 23.27
N THR A 244 11.09 17.34 23.26
CA THR A 244 11.79 18.31 24.09
C THR A 244 12.70 19.18 23.25
N GLY A 245 12.98 20.40 23.71
CA GLY A 245 14.05 21.24 23.17
C GLY A 245 13.63 22.39 22.27
N MET A 246 12.33 22.68 22.10
CA MET A 246 11.91 23.94 21.45
C MET A 246 11.86 25.08 22.47
N PRO A 247 12.70 26.12 22.35
CA PRO A 247 12.53 27.33 23.13
C PRO A 247 11.20 28.02 22.74
N GLN A 248 10.37 28.30 23.74
CA GLN A 248 9.10 29.01 23.55
C GLN A 248 9.19 30.39 24.17
N ILE A 249 8.63 31.38 23.49
CA ILE A 249 8.40 32.69 24.07
C ILE A 249 7.02 32.66 24.74
N VAL A 250 7.00 32.69 26.08
CA VAL A 250 5.77 32.76 26.85
C VAL A 250 5.51 34.24 27.17
N ILE A 251 4.35 34.74 26.79
CA ILE A 251 3.91 36.11 27.11
C ILE A 251 2.92 36.01 28.22
N ASP A 252 3.34 36.36 29.43
CA ASP A 252 2.47 36.45 30.61
C ASP A 252 1.97 37.88 30.75
N TYR A 253 0.66 38.04 30.75
CA TYR A 253 0.04 39.35 30.98
C TYR A 253 -0.01 39.67 32.48
N ASN A 254 0.52 40.82 32.86
CA ASN A 254 0.36 41.30 34.22
C ASN A 254 -1.03 41.97 34.37
N TRP A 255 -2.03 41.13 34.62
CA TRP A 255 -3.44 41.58 34.75
C TRP A 255 -3.65 42.63 35.80
N ALA A 256 -2.80 42.66 36.87
CA ALA A 256 -2.91 43.66 37.95
C ALA A 256 -2.49 45.07 37.51
N GLU A 257 -1.57 45.16 36.54
CA GLU A 257 -1.13 46.45 35.97
C GLU A 257 -1.96 46.89 34.75
N MET A 258 -2.73 45.99 34.19
CA MET A 258 -3.59 46.27 33.02
C MET A 258 -4.98 46.74 33.41
N ALA A 259 -5.39 46.63 34.71
CA ALA A 259 -6.66 47.12 35.26
C ALA A 259 -6.46 48.51 35.83
#